data_87ced8f95fb01f2f4ef57614e42aa23d
#
_entry.id   87ced8f95fb01f2f4ef57614e42aa23d
#
_cell.length_a   1.000
_cell.length_b   1.000
_cell.length_c   1.000
_cell.angle_alpha   90.00
_cell.angle_beta   90.00
_cell.angle_gamma   90.00
#
_symmetry.space_group_name_H-M   'P 1'
#
loop_
_entity.id
_entity.type
_entity.pdbx_description
1 polymer ?
#
loop_
_entity_poly.entity_id
_entity_poly.type
_entity_poly.pdbx_seq_one_letter_code
_entity_poly.pdbx_strand_id
1 'polypeptide(L)'
;MKVEPNVVISEFIVNMVDELHGADNSNVDVAEKVKEQADSLADFKVPYYVLTNGPGREHVDDGLTIVHLDLFEHFPNLTLYFQRLLLAFDFLKAHPEIKKAALTDAADVTMLNYPFDNVQEGILYMGDETSPIFNTSIIISPPT
;
A
#
# COMPACT_ATOMS: atom_id res chain seq x y z
N MET A 1 -3.35 7.22 15.65
CA MET A 1 -4.20 7.29 14.43
C MET A 1 -5.16 6.12 14.44
N LYS A 2 -6.42 6.38 14.23
CA LYS A 2 -7.43 5.32 14.11
C LYS A 2 -7.67 5.00 12.64
N VAL A 3 -7.57 3.75 12.28
CA VAL A 3 -7.69 3.30 10.89
C VAL A 3 -9.05 2.63 10.68
N GLU A 4 -9.65 2.88 9.53
CA GLU A 4 -10.92 2.29 9.13
C GLU A 4 -10.79 0.76 8.96
N PRO A 5 -11.91 -0.01 9.10
CA PRO A 5 -11.82 -1.46 9.05
C PRO A 5 -11.54 -2.06 7.67
N ASN A 6 -11.95 -1.39 6.60
CA ASN A 6 -11.75 -1.86 5.22
C ASN A 6 -10.92 -0.83 4.47
N VAL A 7 -9.68 -1.17 4.15
CA VAL A 7 -8.70 -0.21 3.63
C VAL A 7 -7.89 -0.77 2.48
N VAL A 8 -7.42 0.11 1.62
CA VAL A 8 -6.38 -0.20 0.65
C VAL A 8 -5.06 0.35 1.17
N ILE A 9 -4.01 -0.43 1.08
CA ILE A 9 -2.67 -0.09 1.53
C ILE A 9 -1.71 -0.25 0.37
N SER A 10 -0.88 0.77 0.14
CA SER A 10 0.25 0.70 -0.77
C SER A 10 1.50 1.17 -0.06
N GLU A 11 2.65 0.78 -0.56
CA GLU A 11 3.95 1.24 -0.08
C GLU A 11 4.66 1.99 -1.20
N PHE A 12 5.20 3.14 -0.89
CA PHE A 12 6.02 3.92 -1.82
C PHE A 12 7.37 4.20 -1.16
N ILE A 13 8.38 3.41 -1.54
CA ILE A 13 9.71 3.47 -0.95
C ILE A 13 10.63 4.28 -1.85
N VAL A 14 11.27 5.28 -1.26
CA VAL A 14 12.26 6.13 -1.93
C VAL A 14 13.67 5.80 -1.45
N ASN A 15 14.68 6.24 -2.19
CA ASN A 15 16.11 6.03 -1.87
C ASN A 15 16.52 4.55 -1.82
N MET A 16 15.77 3.68 -2.50
CA MET A 16 16.17 2.31 -2.76
C MET A 16 16.14 2.04 -4.25
N VAL A 17 17.12 1.29 -4.73
CA VAL A 17 17.17 0.87 -6.12
C VAL A 17 16.12 -0.22 -6.34
N ASP A 18 15.25 -0.01 -7.32
CA ASP A 18 14.40 -1.07 -7.82
C ASP A 18 15.26 -1.98 -8.71
N GLU A 19 15.65 -3.14 -8.19
CA GLU A 19 16.53 -4.07 -8.88
C GLU A 19 15.94 -4.61 -10.18
N LEU A 20 14.61 -4.60 -10.30
CA LEU A 20 13.94 -5.09 -11.51
C LEU A 20 13.77 -4.02 -12.58
N HIS A 21 13.57 -2.77 -12.20
CA HIS A 21 13.28 -1.67 -13.13
C HIS A 21 14.38 -0.62 -13.18
N GLY A 22 15.34 -0.63 -12.26
CA GLY A 22 16.46 0.30 -12.21
C GLY A 22 16.06 1.77 -11.95
N ALA A 23 14.91 2.01 -11.37
CA ALA A 23 14.39 3.36 -11.14
C ALA A 23 14.94 3.97 -9.85
N ASP A 24 15.28 5.25 -9.90
CA ASP A 24 15.62 6.05 -8.72
C ASP A 24 14.45 6.95 -8.37
N ASN A 25 13.88 6.74 -7.19
CA ASN A 25 12.71 7.48 -6.70
C ASN A 25 13.06 8.49 -5.60
N SER A 26 14.30 8.95 -5.52
CA SER A 26 14.77 9.79 -4.40
C SER A 26 14.12 11.17 -4.30
N ASN A 27 13.60 11.73 -5.40
CA ASN A 27 13.06 13.09 -5.46
C ASN A 27 11.62 13.13 -6.00
N VAL A 28 10.77 12.25 -5.52
CA VAL A 28 9.38 12.20 -6.00
C VAL A 28 8.38 12.77 -4.98
N ASP A 29 7.33 13.38 -5.50
CA ASP A 29 6.16 13.75 -4.72
C ASP A 29 5.24 12.52 -4.62
N VAL A 30 5.17 11.94 -3.44
CA VAL A 30 4.39 10.73 -3.19
C VAL A 30 2.92 10.97 -3.49
N ALA A 31 2.35 12.10 -3.06
CA ALA A 31 0.95 12.41 -3.28
C ALA A 31 0.60 12.44 -4.77
N GLU A 32 1.47 13.01 -5.59
CA GLU A 32 1.29 13.04 -7.04
C GLU A 32 1.35 11.63 -7.65
N LYS A 33 2.31 10.82 -7.20
CA LYS A 33 2.50 9.46 -7.73
C LYS A 33 1.34 8.52 -7.43
N VAL A 34 0.65 8.71 -6.33
CA VAL A 34 -0.47 7.85 -5.92
C VAL A 34 -1.83 8.43 -6.28
N LYS A 35 -1.86 9.58 -6.92
CA LYS A 35 -3.09 10.34 -7.18
C LYS A 35 -4.12 9.54 -7.98
N GLU A 36 -3.71 8.83 -9.01
CA GLU A 36 -4.62 8.05 -9.86
C GLU A 36 -5.41 7.03 -9.03
N GLN A 37 -4.72 6.24 -8.22
CA GLN A 37 -5.37 5.27 -7.35
C GLN A 37 -6.18 5.94 -6.25
N ALA A 38 -5.64 7.01 -5.65
CA ALA A 38 -6.33 7.75 -4.61
C ALA A 38 -7.66 8.30 -5.10
N ASP A 39 -7.68 8.93 -6.27
CA ASP A 39 -8.90 9.47 -6.85
C ASP A 39 -9.92 8.37 -7.17
N SER A 40 -9.47 7.24 -7.71
CA SER A 40 -10.35 6.11 -8.01
C SER A 40 -10.95 5.49 -6.74
N LEU A 41 -10.18 5.40 -5.66
CA LEU A 41 -10.67 4.88 -4.39
C LEU A 41 -11.62 5.85 -3.69
N ALA A 42 -11.40 7.15 -3.84
CA ALA A 42 -12.30 8.16 -3.30
C ALA A 42 -13.71 8.03 -3.90
N ASP A 43 -13.82 7.68 -5.17
CA ASP A 43 -15.10 7.44 -5.84
C ASP A 43 -15.90 6.30 -5.18
N PHE A 44 -15.23 5.33 -4.61
CA PHE A 44 -15.84 4.22 -3.88
C PHE A 44 -15.89 4.45 -2.36
N LYS A 45 -15.42 5.60 -1.90
CA LYS A 45 -15.32 5.93 -0.46
C LYS A 45 -14.49 4.91 0.33
N VAL A 46 -13.43 4.40 -0.29
CA VAL A 46 -12.50 3.46 0.35
C VAL A 46 -11.29 4.24 0.88
N PRO A 47 -11.01 4.18 2.18
CA PRO A 47 -9.81 4.79 2.74
C PRO A 47 -8.54 4.18 2.15
N TYR A 48 -7.59 5.04 1.80
CA TYR A 48 -6.34 4.65 1.17
C TYR A 48 -5.15 5.11 2.01
N TYR A 49 -4.31 4.17 2.42
CA TYR A 49 -3.12 4.43 3.21
C TYR A 49 -1.87 4.13 2.39
N VAL A 50 -1.02 5.13 2.25
CA VAL A 50 0.27 4.97 1.56
C VAL A 50 1.39 5.06 2.59
N LEU A 51 2.14 3.98 2.72
CA LEU A 51 3.26 3.88 3.65
C LEU A 51 4.53 4.24 2.89
N THR A 52 5.27 5.23 3.38
CA THR A 52 6.44 5.73 2.69
C THR A 52 7.55 6.11 3.67
N ASN A 53 8.80 5.95 3.22
CA ASN A 53 9.97 6.52 3.88
C ASN A 53 10.39 7.85 3.26
N GLY A 54 9.62 8.36 2.31
CA GLY A 54 9.90 9.62 1.63
C GLY A 54 9.80 10.83 2.56
N PRO A 55 10.30 11.99 2.08
CA PRO A 55 10.23 13.22 2.87
C PRO A 55 8.80 13.72 2.98
N GLY A 56 8.54 14.49 4.02
CA GLY A 56 7.27 15.16 4.21
C GLY A 56 6.62 14.82 5.54
N ARG A 57 5.41 15.29 5.69
CA ARG A 57 4.58 15.05 6.88
C ARG A 57 3.44 14.12 6.52
N GLU A 58 2.82 13.57 7.55
CA GLU A 58 1.56 12.89 7.38
C GLU A 58 0.58 13.79 6.61
N HIS A 59 0.00 13.25 5.57
CA HIS A 59 -0.91 13.97 4.69
C HIS A 59 -2.25 13.27 4.69
N VAL A 60 -3.31 14.04 4.91
CA VAL A 60 -4.69 13.50 4.88
C VAL A 60 -5.51 14.37 3.94
N ASP A 61 -6.05 13.77 2.90
CA ASP A 61 -6.88 14.46 1.91
C ASP A 61 -7.82 13.48 1.21
N ASP A 62 -9.11 13.74 1.26
CA ASP A 62 -10.16 13.00 0.56
C ASP A 62 -10.00 11.46 0.63
N GLY A 63 -9.81 10.94 1.84
CA GLY A 63 -9.64 9.51 2.08
C GLY A 63 -8.22 8.99 1.87
N LEU A 64 -7.30 9.80 1.36
CA LEU A 64 -5.89 9.46 1.27
C LEU A 64 -5.15 9.87 2.53
N THR A 65 -4.43 8.93 3.15
CA THR A 65 -3.52 9.20 4.26
C THR A 65 -2.12 8.72 3.89
N ILE A 66 -1.15 9.62 3.87
CA ILE A 66 0.25 9.27 3.66
C ILE A 66 0.92 9.18 5.03
N VAL A 67 1.45 8.00 5.33
CA VAL A 67 2.10 7.70 6.60
C VAL A 67 3.60 7.59 6.36
N HIS A 68 4.37 8.45 7.03
CA HIS A 68 5.83 8.44 6.92
C HIS A 68 6.45 7.54 7.97
N LEU A 69 7.23 6.57 7.52
CA LEU A 69 7.87 5.54 8.34
C LEU A 69 9.36 5.48 8.06
N ASP A 70 10.13 5.10 9.06
CA ASP A 70 11.56 4.85 8.91
C ASP A 70 11.78 3.35 8.62
N LEU A 71 12.36 3.07 7.44
CA LEU A 71 12.63 1.70 7.02
C LEU A 71 13.89 1.11 7.63
N PHE A 72 14.93 1.94 7.67
CA PHE A 72 16.29 1.44 7.77
C PHE A 72 16.66 1.00 9.19
N GLU A 73 15.94 1.43 10.18
CA GLU A 73 16.15 0.99 11.56
C GLU A 73 15.88 -0.50 11.76
N HIS A 74 14.98 -1.06 10.97
CA HIS A 74 14.54 -2.45 11.17
C HIS A 74 15.30 -3.46 10.32
N PHE A 75 15.43 -3.24 9.01
CA PHE A 75 15.97 -4.25 8.11
C PHE A 75 16.75 -3.61 6.95
N PRO A 76 17.95 -3.08 7.20
CA PRO A 76 18.66 -2.25 6.20
C PRO A 76 19.18 -3.02 4.98
N ASN A 77 19.30 -4.34 5.08
CA ASN A 77 19.88 -5.17 4.01
C ASN A 77 18.86 -5.91 3.16
N LEU A 78 17.57 -5.63 3.34
CA LEU A 78 16.52 -6.29 2.56
C LEU A 78 16.26 -5.57 1.25
N THR A 79 15.81 -6.34 0.25
CA THR A 79 15.39 -5.77 -1.04
C THR A 79 14.17 -4.89 -0.90
N LEU A 80 13.90 -4.07 -1.92
CA LEU A 80 12.73 -3.21 -1.99
C LEU A 80 11.43 -3.98 -1.73
N TYR A 81 11.28 -5.16 -2.32
CA TYR A 81 10.05 -5.95 -2.22
C TYR A 81 9.81 -6.49 -0.81
N PHE A 82 10.87 -6.93 -0.14
CA PHE A 82 10.76 -7.36 1.25
C PHE A 82 10.48 -6.19 2.20
N GLN A 83 11.08 -5.04 1.96
CA GLN A 83 10.78 -3.83 2.75
C GLN A 83 9.30 -3.44 2.63
N ARG A 84 8.73 -3.52 1.43
CA ARG A 84 7.31 -3.26 1.22
C ARG A 84 6.43 -4.19 2.05
N LEU A 85 6.71 -5.48 2.03
CA LEU A 85 5.97 -6.46 2.81
C LEU A 85 6.08 -6.22 4.32
N LEU A 86 7.27 -5.86 4.79
CA LEU A 86 7.48 -5.55 6.20
C LEU A 86 6.73 -4.30 6.64
N LEU A 87 6.71 -3.26 5.83
CA LEU A 87 5.93 -2.06 6.14
C LEU A 87 4.44 -2.39 6.28
N ALA A 88 3.91 -3.14 5.33
CA ALA A 88 2.50 -3.56 5.37
C ALA A 88 2.22 -4.41 6.61
N PHE A 89 3.10 -5.35 6.93
CA PHE A 89 2.96 -6.21 8.11
C PHE A 89 2.97 -5.39 9.40
N ASP A 90 3.92 -4.49 9.55
CA ASP A 90 4.02 -3.65 10.74
C ASP A 90 2.80 -2.75 10.90
N PHE A 91 2.31 -2.20 9.79
CA PHE A 91 1.11 -1.37 9.80
C PHE A 91 -0.14 -2.16 10.22
N LEU A 92 -0.33 -3.34 9.65
CA LEU A 92 -1.45 -4.21 10.01
C LEU A 92 -1.37 -4.67 11.47
N LYS A 93 -0.18 -4.96 11.96
CA LYS A 93 0.05 -5.36 13.35
C LYS A 93 -0.25 -4.20 14.32
N ALA A 94 0.10 -2.98 13.93
CA ALA A 94 -0.14 -1.79 14.75
C ALA A 94 -1.61 -1.35 14.75
N HIS A 95 -2.41 -1.80 13.77
CA HIS A 95 -3.80 -1.40 13.59
C HIS A 95 -4.74 -2.61 13.52
N PRO A 96 -4.99 -3.28 14.67
CA PRO A 96 -5.87 -4.46 14.71
C PRO A 96 -7.34 -4.15 14.39
N GLU A 97 -7.72 -2.89 14.33
CA GLU A 97 -9.05 -2.47 13.87
C GLU A 97 -9.30 -2.74 12.38
N ILE A 98 -8.25 -2.95 11.59
CA ILE A 98 -8.38 -3.33 10.17
C ILE A 98 -8.92 -4.75 10.08
N LYS A 99 -10.03 -4.90 9.35
CA LYS A 99 -10.67 -6.21 9.12
C LYS A 99 -10.39 -6.74 7.73
N LYS A 100 -10.35 -5.86 6.73
CA LYS A 100 -10.05 -6.23 5.35
C LYS A 100 -9.05 -5.23 4.79
N ALA A 101 -7.99 -5.73 4.19
CA ALA A 101 -6.96 -4.91 3.57
C ALA A 101 -6.65 -5.43 2.17
N ALA A 102 -6.65 -4.52 1.20
CA ALA A 102 -6.14 -4.80 -0.13
C ALA A 102 -4.76 -4.17 -0.24
N LEU A 103 -3.75 -4.97 -0.57
CA LEU A 103 -2.39 -4.51 -0.79
C LEU A 103 -2.17 -4.34 -2.29
N THR A 104 -1.86 -3.14 -2.73
CA THR A 104 -1.68 -2.80 -4.14
C THR A 104 -0.38 -2.05 -4.37
N ASP A 105 0.06 -2.01 -5.61
CA ASP A 105 1.13 -1.08 -6.00
C ASP A 105 0.65 0.36 -5.85
N ALA A 106 1.58 1.27 -5.56
CA ALA A 106 1.23 2.67 -5.28
C ALA A 106 0.93 3.47 -6.55
N ALA A 107 1.71 3.24 -7.61
CA ALA A 107 1.59 3.98 -8.88
C ALA A 107 0.94 3.10 -9.96
N ASP A 108 0.37 3.75 -10.97
CA ASP A 108 -0.19 3.10 -12.16
C ASP A 108 -1.34 2.12 -11.86
N VAL A 109 -2.10 2.36 -10.81
CA VAL A 109 -3.25 1.54 -10.41
C VAL A 109 -4.50 2.41 -10.38
N THR A 110 -5.55 1.90 -11.01
CA THR A 110 -6.88 2.50 -10.96
C THR A 110 -7.87 1.48 -10.43
N MET A 111 -8.60 1.84 -9.38
CA MET A 111 -9.61 0.95 -8.82
C MET A 111 -10.90 1.06 -9.65
N LEU A 112 -11.34 -0.06 -10.20
CA LEU A 112 -12.52 -0.10 -11.08
C LEU A 112 -13.80 -0.51 -10.35
N ASN A 113 -13.67 -1.21 -9.22
CA ASN A 113 -14.79 -1.71 -8.43
C ASN A 113 -14.47 -1.61 -6.94
N TYR A 114 -15.50 -1.62 -6.11
CA TYR A 114 -15.33 -1.77 -4.67
C TYR A 114 -14.68 -3.13 -4.37
N PRO A 115 -13.53 -3.17 -3.68
CA PRO A 115 -12.72 -4.40 -3.64
C PRO A 115 -13.15 -5.44 -2.60
N PHE A 116 -14.08 -5.13 -1.68
CA PHE A 116 -14.27 -5.95 -0.49
C PHE A 116 -15.57 -6.76 -0.42
N ASP A 117 -16.48 -6.62 -1.39
CA ASP A 117 -17.82 -7.23 -1.31
C ASP A 117 -17.78 -8.77 -1.17
N ASN A 118 -16.81 -9.41 -1.82
CA ASN A 118 -16.71 -10.87 -1.85
C ASN A 118 -15.52 -11.40 -1.04
N VAL A 119 -14.92 -10.56 -0.20
CA VAL A 119 -13.76 -10.96 0.61
C VAL A 119 -14.23 -11.59 1.91
N GLN A 120 -13.83 -12.84 2.12
CA GLN A 120 -14.20 -13.62 3.30
C GLN A 120 -13.06 -13.63 4.32
N GLU A 121 -13.44 -13.64 5.60
CA GLU A 121 -12.50 -13.73 6.71
C GLU A 121 -11.62 -14.98 6.63
N GLY A 122 -10.33 -14.82 6.93
CA GLY A 122 -9.38 -15.93 6.97
C GLY A 122 -8.90 -16.40 5.61
N ILE A 123 -9.30 -15.76 4.52
CA ILE A 123 -8.89 -16.12 3.17
C ILE A 123 -7.98 -15.05 2.59
N LEU A 124 -6.85 -15.49 2.05
CA LEU A 124 -5.92 -14.65 1.29
C LEU A 124 -6.27 -14.75 -0.19
N TYR A 125 -6.58 -13.62 -0.82
CA TYR A 125 -6.86 -13.54 -2.24
C TYR A 125 -5.66 -12.92 -2.94
N MET A 126 -5.20 -13.53 -4.01
CA MET A 126 -4.09 -13.03 -4.82
C MET A 126 -4.55 -12.83 -6.25
N GLY A 127 -4.17 -11.69 -6.83
CA GLY A 127 -4.43 -11.44 -8.24
C GLY A 127 -3.64 -12.40 -9.13
N ASP A 128 -4.29 -12.89 -10.17
CA ASP A 128 -3.67 -13.77 -11.15
C ASP A 128 -3.16 -12.91 -12.31
N GLU A 129 -1.87 -13.01 -12.59
CA GLU A 129 -1.25 -12.26 -13.66
C GLU A 129 -0.95 -13.14 -14.87
N THR A 130 -1.33 -12.66 -16.04
CA THR A 130 -1.10 -13.37 -17.30
C THR A 130 0.27 -13.11 -17.90
N SER A 131 1.05 -12.17 -17.32
CA SER A 131 2.43 -11.92 -17.72
C SER A 131 3.33 -12.00 -16.48
N PRO A 132 4.62 -12.36 -16.62
CA PRO A 132 5.54 -12.53 -15.49
C PRO A 132 5.98 -11.19 -14.88
N ILE A 133 5.07 -10.27 -14.69
CA ILE A 133 5.35 -8.94 -14.13
C ILE A 133 4.55 -8.81 -12.84
N PHE A 134 4.99 -8.29 -12.00
CA PHE A 134 5.14 -7.97 -10.62
C PHE A 134 4.09 -7.00 -10.05
N ASN A 135 2.90 -6.86 -10.66
CA ASN A 135 1.79 -6.05 -10.14
C ASN A 135 0.77 -6.93 -9.43
N THR A 136 1.21 -7.61 -8.40
CA THR A 136 0.33 -8.48 -7.63
C THR A 136 -0.44 -7.68 -6.60
N SER A 137 -1.75 -7.73 -6.69
CA SER A 137 -2.62 -7.22 -5.62
C SER A 137 -2.95 -8.35 -4.66
N ILE A 138 -2.80 -8.10 -3.37
CA ILE A 138 -3.08 -9.06 -2.32
C ILE A 138 -4.21 -8.50 -1.47
N ILE A 139 -5.28 -9.28 -1.29
CA ILE A 139 -6.39 -8.91 -0.42
C ILE A 139 -6.40 -9.85 0.77
N ILE A 140 -6.37 -9.28 1.97
CA ILE A 140 -6.28 -10.00 3.23
C ILE A 140 -7.50 -9.69 4.08
N SER A 141 -8.13 -10.74 4.61
CA SER A 141 -9.11 -10.63 5.68
C SER A 141 -8.66 -11.54 6.83
N PRO A 142 -7.87 -11.03 7.78
CA PRO A 142 -7.33 -11.85 8.85
C PRO A 142 -8.44 -12.38 9.77
N PRO A 143 -8.23 -13.54 10.39
CA PRO A 143 -9.19 -14.07 11.36
C PRO A 143 -9.26 -13.16 12.58
N THR A 144 -10.45 -12.93 13.06
CA THR A 144 -10.70 -12.14 14.27
C THR A 144 -10.52 -12.94 15.53
#